data_0e8d68ecd7ee373bae69ad51ce55cefe
#
_entry.id   0e8d68ecd7ee373bae69ad51ce55cefe
#
_cell.length_a   1.000
_cell.length_b   1.000
_cell.length_c   1.000
_cell.angle_alpha   90.00
_cell.angle_beta   90.00
_cell.angle_gamma   90.00
#
_symmetry.space_group_name_H-M   'P 1'
#
loop_
_entity.id
_entity.type
_entity.pdbx_description
1 polymer ?
#
loop_
_entity_poly.entity_id
_entity_poly.type
_entity_poly.pdbx_seq_one_letter_code
_entity_poly.pdbx_strand_id
1 'polypeptide(L)'
;MNDSKKKITDELLAAFLDGNTSAQDTLRVLSAAKHDPELQQIIQIAGEVDDAMVFASSRHARHSLPMTALAARQKENYLCDIECEEFVLRQLGIEATHKTLLDEAYRNCWLKDQGMPLYNIGRLLEKNHLSVSRRYDSTVNDIARLLESGNQLIAVINNALLTQEDPEASTQPNHAVAISSIDLEKGEITLFNPYTEEELTTYRIDSFQRAWEKSHCYLVVTNTTDKFVYEPYPIRLDDVVLDEDLTELQEAIAENAHEIWAKARTEQGWSYGPERNDQKKETPDMVPYCNLPESEKLYDREMAMQTLKLVKKLGFEVKRRKQ
;
A
#
# COMPACT_ATOMS: atom_id res chain seq x y z
N MET A 1 30.63 -3.57 23.76
CA MET A 1 31.00 -4.97 23.42
C MET A 1 30.79 -5.15 21.94
N ASN A 2 31.83 -5.54 21.27
CA ASN A 2 31.96 -5.58 19.81
C ASN A 2 30.96 -6.55 19.17
N ASP A 3 30.03 -6.06 18.39
CA ASP A 3 29.35 -6.87 17.40
C ASP A 3 30.12 -6.68 16.07
N SER A 4 31.01 -7.63 15.83
CA SER A 4 31.88 -7.65 14.66
C SER A 4 30.99 -7.74 13.40
N LYS A 5 31.09 -6.73 12.53
CA LYS A 5 30.61 -6.76 11.14
C LYS A 5 31.07 -8.06 10.50
N LYS A 6 30.22 -9.09 10.49
CA LYS A 6 30.49 -10.31 9.76
C LYS A 6 30.59 -9.94 8.27
N LYS A 7 31.80 -10.02 7.73
CA LYS A 7 32.12 -9.79 6.31
C LYS A 7 31.23 -10.72 5.45
N ILE A 8 30.70 -10.21 4.36
CA ILE A 8 30.01 -11.05 3.39
C ILE A 8 31.01 -12.02 2.80
N THR A 9 30.71 -13.32 2.86
CA THR A 9 31.56 -14.37 2.26
C THR A 9 31.21 -14.55 0.79
N ASP A 10 32.17 -15.05 0.01
CA ASP A 10 31.97 -15.30 -1.42
C ASP A 10 30.83 -16.30 -1.66
N GLU A 11 30.69 -17.32 -0.77
CA GLU A 11 29.58 -18.29 -0.84
C GLU A 11 28.23 -17.63 -0.58
N LEU A 12 28.17 -16.68 0.37
CA LEU A 12 26.92 -15.97 0.65
C LEU A 12 26.57 -15.03 -0.49
N LEU A 13 27.56 -14.39 -1.09
CA LEU A 13 27.37 -13.52 -2.25
C LEU A 13 26.91 -14.34 -3.47
N ALA A 14 27.54 -15.48 -3.75
CA ALA A 14 27.14 -16.38 -4.82
C ALA A 14 25.70 -16.88 -4.60
N ALA A 15 25.35 -17.35 -3.40
CA ALA A 15 24.00 -17.75 -3.07
C ALA A 15 22.98 -16.61 -3.20
N PHE A 16 23.38 -15.38 -2.92
CA PHE A 16 22.55 -14.18 -3.11
C PHE A 16 22.31 -13.91 -4.60
N LEU A 17 23.35 -13.98 -5.42
CA LEU A 17 23.26 -13.78 -6.89
C LEU A 17 22.43 -14.88 -7.55
N ASP A 18 22.49 -16.11 -7.05
CA ASP A 18 21.69 -17.25 -7.51
C ASP A 18 20.24 -17.26 -6.94
N GLY A 19 19.87 -16.27 -6.16
CA GLY A 19 18.54 -16.19 -5.51
C GLY A 19 18.31 -17.25 -4.41
N ASN A 20 19.37 -17.90 -3.88
CA ASN A 20 19.32 -19.03 -2.94
C ASN A 20 19.65 -18.61 -1.49
N THR A 21 19.41 -17.38 -1.08
CA THR A 21 19.62 -16.90 0.29
C THR A 21 18.36 -16.85 1.11
N SER A 22 18.50 -16.94 2.45
CA SER A 22 17.42 -16.63 3.37
C SER A 22 17.13 -15.12 3.34
N ALA A 23 15.89 -14.70 3.68
CA ALA A 23 15.52 -13.29 3.78
C ALA A 23 16.48 -12.48 4.68
N GLN A 24 16.96 -13.10 5.77
CA GLN A 24 17.92 -12.49 6.70
C GLN A 24 19.30 -12.29 6.06
N ASP A 25 19.77 -13.24 5.28
CA ASP A 25 21.05 -13.16 4.58
C ASP A 25 20.99 -12.22 3.39
N THR A 26 19.86 -12.17 2.67
CA THR A 26 19.59 -11.16 1.64
C THR A 26 19.72 -9.74 2.20
N LEU A 27 19.06 -9.45 3.34
CA LEU A 27 19.17 -8.15 4.01
C LEU A 27 20.61 -7.84 4.47
N ARG A 28 21.38 -8.84 4.88
CA ARG A 28 22.80 -8.67 5.24
C ARG A 28 23.64 -8.24 4.03
N VAL A 29 23.46 -8.91 2.89
CA VAL A 29 24.19 -8.58 1.65
C VAL A 29 23.82 -7.18 1.18
N LEU A 30 22.52 -6.85 1.10
CA LEU A 30 22.04 -5.52 0.68
C LEU A 30 22.48 -4.40 1.64
N SER A 31 22.49 -4.65 2.96
CA SER A 31 22.99 -3.69 3.94
C SER A 31 24.50 -3.46 3.83
N ALA A 32 25.26 -4.52 3.52
CA ALA A 32 26.70 -4.42 3.29
C ALA A 32 27.00 -3.63 2.00
N ALA A 33 26.26 -3.90 0.93
CA ALA A 33 26.39 -3.19 -0.36
C ALA A 33 26.15 -1.67 -0.26
N LYS A 34 25.33 -1.21 0.68
CA LYS A 34 25.14 0.24 0.92
C LYS A 34 26.43 0.96 1.33
N HIS A 35 27.41 0.26 1.88
CA HIS A 35 28.65 0.81 2.42
C HIS A 35 29.91 0.28 1.72
N ASP A 36 29.74 -0.58 0.71
CA ASP A 36 30.81 -1.22 -0.04
C ASP A 36 30.57 -1.07 -1.55
N PRO A 37 31.26 -0.09 -2.21
CA PRO A 37 31.06 0.18 -3.64
C PRO A 37 31.45 -0.99 -4.55
N GLU A 38 32.42 -1.83 -4.14
CA GLU A 38 32.86 -2.99 -4.91
C GLU A 38 31.77 -4.08 -4.91
N LEU A 39 31.19 -4.35 -3.75
CA LEU A 39 30.05 -5.26 -3.60
C LEU A 39 28.82 -4.77 -4.38
N GLN A 40 28.56 -3.47 -4.36
CA GLN A 40 27.46 -2.86 -5.12
C GLN A 40 27.67 -3.04 -6.63
N GLN A 41 28.90 -2.86 -7.12
CA GLN A 41 29.21 -3.03 -8.53
C GLN A 41 29.09 -4.51 -8.98
N ILE A 42 29.50 -5.48 -8.16
CA ILE A 42 29.35 -6.91 -8.44
C ILE A 42 27.87 -7.28 -8.59
N ILE A 43 27.03 -6.83 -7.65
CA ILE A 43 25.56 -7.07 -7.68
C ILE A 43 24.94 -6.45 -8.93
N GLN A 44 25.35 -5.25 -9.32
CA GLN A 44 24.85 -4.58 -10.51
C GLN A 44 25.23 -5.33 -11.79
N ILE A 45 26.48 -5.74 -11.95
CA ILE A 45 26.97 -6.47 -13.12
C ILE A 45 26.25 -7.83 -13.26
N ALA A 46 26.07 -8.55 -12.15
CA ALA A 46 25.37 -9.83 -12.17
C ALA A 46 23.89 -9.66 -12.58
N GLY A 47 23.20 -8.63 -12.11
CA GLY A 47 21.85 -8.31 -12.54
C GLY A 47 21.74 -7.98 -14.04
N GLU A 48 22.72 -7.28 -14.62
CA GLU A 48 22.76 -6.98 -16.05
C GLU A 48 23.00 -8.23 -16.92
N VAL A 49 23.74 -9.22 -16.41
CA VAL A 49 23.99 -10.50 -17.09
C VAL A 49 22.73 -11.37 -17.07
N ASP A 50 22.01 -11.42 -15.96
CA ASP A 50 20.77 -12.18 -15.85
C ASP A 50 19.67 -11.61 -16.75
N ASP A 51 19.52 -10.29 -16.82
CA ASP A 51 18.60 -9.61 -17.74
C ASP A 51 18.92 -9.93 -19.21
N ALA A 52 20.20 -9.98 -19.58
CA ALA A 52 20.62 -10.35 -20.95
C ALA A 52 20.32 -11.83 -21.28
N MET A 53 20.45 -12.74 -20.32
CA MET A 53 20.14 -14.17 -20.48
C MET A 53 18.62 -14.41 -20.56
N VAL A 54 17.81 -13.73 -19.76
CA VAL A 54 16.34 -13.80 -19.80
C VAL A 54 15.83 -13.29 -21.15
N PHE A 55 16.39 -12.20 -21.69
CA PHE A 55 16.03 -11.67 -23.01
C PHE A 55 16.40 -12.60 -24.17
N ALA A 56 17.48 -13.38 -24.04
CA ALA A 56 17.90 -14.36 -25.04
C ALA A 56 17.06 -15.65 -25.00
N SER A 57 16.59 -16.07 -23.82
CA SER A 57 15.80 -17.29 -23.63
C SER A 57 14.31 -17.13 -23.91
N SER A 58 13.76 -15.91 -23.81
CA SER A 58 12.33 -15.63 -24.06
C SER A 58 11.88 -15.76 -25.52
N ARG A 59 12.81 -15.92 -26.48
CA ARG A 59 12.48 -16.10 -27.91
C ARG A 59 12.17 -17.54 -28.32
N HIS A 60 12.39 -18.58 -27.47
CA HIS A 60 12.32 -19.99 -27.91
C HIS A 60 11.67 -21.01 -26.99
N ALA A 61 10.89 -20.65 -25.98
CA ALA A 61 10.23 -21.64 -25.13
C ALA A 61 8.76 -21.31 -24.80
N ARG A 62 7.89 -21.58 -25.77
CA ARG A 62 6.50 -21.96 -25.45
C ARG A 62 6.50 -23.49 -25.35
N HIS A 63 6.70 -24.05 -24.17
CA HIS A 63 6.19 -25.36 -23.72
C HIS A 63 6.67 -25.69 -22.30
N SER A 64 5.70 -26.01 -21.45
CA SER A 64 5.81 -26.70 -20.13
C SER A 64 6.95 -26.27 -19.19
N LEU A 65 6.61 -25.42 -18.22
CA LEU A 65 7.50 -25.10 -17.10
C LEU A 65 7.66 -26.31 -16.19
N PRO A 66 8.89 -26.71 -15.80
CA PRO A 66 9.12 -27.76 -14.84
C PRO A 66 8.66 -27.35 -13.43
N MET A 67 8.31 -28.33 -12.55
CA MET A 67 7.86 -28.12 -11.16
C MET A 67 8.78 -27.24 -10.30
N THR A 68 10.04 -27.03 -10.71
CA THR A 68 11.00 -26.11 -10.09
C THR A 68 10.64 -24.63 -10.30
N ALA A 69 9.92 -24.29 -11.38
CA ALA A 69 9.42 -22.92 -11.65
C ALA A 69 8.24 -22.57 -10.75
N LEU A 70 7.41 -23.56 -10.36
CA LEU A 70 6.33 -23.37 -9.39
C LEU A 70 6.86 -23.06 -7.99
N ALA A 71 7.98 -23.70 -7.59
CA ALA A 71 8.65 -23.47 -6.32
C ALA A 71 9.39 -22.11 -6.29
N ALA A 72 9.91 -21.63 -7.43
CA ALA A 72 10.47 -20.28 -7.56
C ALA A 72 9.37 -19.22 -7.46
N ARG A 73 8.21 -19.40 -8.12
CA ARG A 73 7.03 -18.54 -7.97
C ARG A 73 6.51 -18.48 -6.54
N GLN A 74 6.61 -19.54 -5.74
CA GLN A 74 6.25 -19.52 -4.32
C GLN A 74 7.19 -18.66 -3.45
N LYS A 75 8.42 -18.38 -3.90
CA LYS A 75 9.36 -17.45 -3.24
C LYS A 75 9.14 -15.98 -3.63
N GLU A 76 8.49 -15.71 -4.75
CA GLU A 76 8.18 -14.37 -5.27
C GLU A 76 6.80 -13.84 -4.81
N ASN A 77 6.16 -14.53 -3.86
CA ASN A 77 4.81 -14.22 -3.34
C ASN A 77 4.64 -12.82 -2.69
N TYR A 78 5.67 -11.97 -2.72
CA TYR A 78 5.66 -10.65 -2.10
C TYR A 78 5.76 -9.50 -3.10
N LEU A 79 5.75 -9.78 -4.41
CA LEU A 79 5.94 -8.79 -5.46
C LEU A 79 4.66 -8.46 -6.24
N CYS A 80 3.53 -9.09 -5.88
CA CYS A 80 2.25 -8.88 -6.56
C CYS A 80 1.83 -7.41 -6.63
N ASP A 81 2.17 -6.63 -5.60
CA ASP A 81 1.90 -5.19 -5.57
C ASP A 81 2.68 -4.45 -6.64
N ILE A 82 3.98 -4.75 -6.79
CA ILE A 82 4.87 -4.15 -7.78
C ILE A 82 4.41 -4.53 -9.20
N GLU A 83 4.06 -5.79 -9.43
CA GLU A 83 3.56 -6.27 -10.71
C GLU A 83 2.22 -5.61 -11.10
N CYS A 84 1.32 -5.39 -10.13
CA CYS A 84 0.09 -4.65 -10.35
C CYS A 84 0.35 -3.18 -10.68
N GLU A 85 1.28 -2.51 -9.98
CA GLU A 85 1.64 -1.12 -10.27
C GLU A 85 2.34 -1.00 -11.64
N GLU A 86 3.19 -1.96 -12.02
CA GLU A 86 3.80 -2.06 -13.35
C GLU A 86 2.74 -2.23 -14.44
N PHE A 87 1.76 -3.14 -14.22
CA PHE A 87 0.64 -3.32 -15.14
C PHE A 87 -0.12 -2.00 -15.35
N VAL A 88 -0.44 -1.28 -14.27
CA VAL A 88 -1.15 0.00 -14.33
C VAL A 88 -0.35 1.06 -15.10
N LEU A 89 0.97 1.18 -14.83
CA LEU A 89 1.84 2.11 -15.56
C LEU A 89 1.83 1.81 -17.06
N ARG A 90 1.92 0.53 -17.43
CA ARG A 90 1.85 0.09 -18.83
C ARG A 90 0.51 0.43 -19.49
N GLN A 91 -0.63 0.26 -18.77
CA GLN A 91 -1.95 0.64 -19.29
C GLN A 91 -2.07 2.14 -19.55
N LEU A 92 -1.35 2.96 -18.78
CA LEU A 92 -1.30 4.41 -18.94
C LEU A 92 -0.20 4.88 -19.93
N GLY A 93 0.52 3.96 -20.56
CA GLY A 93 1.59 4.26 -21.53
C GLY A 93 2.86 4.81 -20.89
N ILE A 94 3.08 4.55 -19.59
CA ILE A 94 4.27 4.98 -18.85
C ILE A 94 5.25 3.81 -18.83
N GLU A 95 6.46 4.05 -19.39
CA GLU A 95 7.52 3.05 -19.39
C GLU A 95 8.18 2.95 -18.01
N ALA A 96 8.09 1.77 -17.41
CA ALA A 96 8.80 1.40 -16.20
C ALA A 96 9.15 -0.08 -16.27
N THR A 97 10.32 -0.46 -15.80
CA THR A 97 10.73 -1.87 -15.77
C THR A 97 10.51 -2.43 -14.36
N HIS A 98 10.22 -3.72 -14.26
CA HIS A 98 10.07 -4.41 -12.97
C HIS A 98 11.26 -4.13 -12.05
N LYS A 99 12.49 -4.20 -12.58
CA LYS A 99 13.72 -3.93 -11.83
C LYS A 99 13.75 -2.51 -11.26
N THR A 100 13.43 -1.49 -12.06
CA THR A 100 13.44 -0.09 -11.57
C THR A 100 12.40 0.14 -10.49
N LEU A 101 11.23 -0.46 -10.60
CA LEU A 101 10.16 -0.37 -9.60
C LEU A 101 10.54 -1.09 -8.30
N LEU A 102 11.13 -2.28 -8.41
CA LEU A 102 11.62 -3.05 -7.27
C LEU A 102 12.72 -2.31 -6.52
N ASP A 103 13.72 -1.78 -7.23
CA ASP A 103 14.81 -0.99 -6.66
C ASP A 103 14.30 0.27 -5.95
N GLU A 104 13.27 0.91 -6.50
CA GLU A 104 12.64 2.09 -5.89
C GLU A 104 11.88 1.71 -4.61
N ALA A 105 11.11 0.62 -4.63
CA ALA A 105 10.38 0.12 -3.46
C ALA A 105 11.33 -0.25 -2.30
N TYR A 106 12.45 -0.88 -2.60
CA TYR A 106 13.49 -1.20 -1.61
C TYR A 106 14.18 0.06 -1.07
N ARG A 107 14.59 0.99 -1.94
CA ARG A 107 15.26 2.23 -1.55
C ARG A 107 14.45 3.08 -0.59
N ASN A 108 13.12 3.09 -0.76
CA ASN A 108 12.20 3.84 0.09
C ASN A 108 11.64 3.03 1.27
N CYS A 109 12.08 1.79 1.46
CA CYS A 109 11.57 0.90 2.51
C CYS A 109 10.05 0.66 2.44
N TRP A 110 9.46 0.70 1.23
CA TRP A 110 8.04 0.42 1.02
C TRP A 110 7.73 -1.07 1.04
N LEU A 111 8.66 -1.89 0.58
CA LEU A 111 8.57 -3.35 0.65
C LEU A 111 9.08 -3.87 1.99
N LYS A 112 8.37 -4.81 2.59
CA LYS A 112 8.68 -5.51 3.84
C LYS A 112 8.84 -7.01 3.58
N ASP A 113 9.28 -7.77 4.61
CA ASP A 113 9.48 -9.22 4.50
C ASP A 113 8.21 -10.01 4.10
N GLN A 114 7.04 -9.43 4.29
CA GLN A 114 5.74 -10.04 3.97
C GLN A 114 4.98 -9.30 2.85
N GLY A 115 5.69 -8.58 1.99
CA GLY A 115 5.10 -7.79 0.91
C GLY A 115 4.99 -6.29 1.24
N MET A 116 4.22 -5.58 0.44
CA MET A 116 4.02 -4.16 0.60
C MET A 116 2.83 -3.88 1.53
N PRO A 117 3.00 -3.12 2.64
CA PRO A 117 1.87 -2.71 3.46
C PRO A 117 0.83 -1.93 2.66
N LEU A 118 -0.46 -2.09 2.97
CA LEU A 118 -1.57 -1.47 2.24
C LEU A 118 -1.36 0.03 1.95
N TYR A 119 -0.86 0.79 2.93
CA TYR A 119 -0.63 2.23 2.78
C TYR A 119 0.53 2.60 1.84
N ASN A 120 1.35 1.62 1.45
CA ASN A 120 2.44 1.80 0.48
C ASN A 120 2.01 1.43 -0.95
N ILE A 121 0.96 0.64 -1.14
CA ILE A 121 0.46 0.30 -2.48
C ILE A 121 0.03 1.58 -3.20
N GLY A 122 0.50 1.76 -4.42
CA GLY A 122 0.35 2.97 -5.21
C GLY A 122 1.47 4.02 -5.03
N ARG A 123 2.48 3.76 -4.18
CA ARG A 123 3.63 4.67 -4.03
C ARG A 123 4.51 4.74 -5.26
N LEU A 124 4.66 3.62 -5.97
CA LEU A 124 5.38 3.60 -7.25
C LEU A 124 4.63 4.37 -8.33
N LEU A 125 3.28 4.33 -8.31
CA LEU A 125 2.44 5.15 -9.19
C LEU A 125 2.63 6.65 -8.89
N GLU A 126 2.61 7.05 -7.62
CA GLU A 126 2.90 8.44 -7.19
C GLU A 126 4.29 8.90 -7.65
N LYS A 127 5.28 8.01 -7.54
CA LYS A 127 6.66 8.28 -7.97
C LYS A 127 6.76 8.51 -9.49
N ASN A 128 5.89 7.87 -10.26
CA ASN A 128 5.75 8.05 -11.69
C ASN A 128 4.73 9.16 -12.06
N HIS A 129 4.53 10.12 -11.17
CA HIS A 129 3.73 11.33 -11.36
C HIS A 129 2.22 11.08 -11.60
N LEU A 130 1.70 9.96 -11.13
CA LEU A 130 0.26 9.70 -11.13
C LEU A 130 -0.39 10.23 -9.85
N SER A 131 -1.64 10.64 -9.94
CA SER A 131 -2.46 10.93 -8.77
C SER A 131 -3.08 9.65 -8.24
N VAL A 132 -2.99 9.43 -6.93
CA VAL A 132 -3.44 8.19 -6.27
C VAL A 132 -4.37 8.52 -5.10
N SER A 133 -5.48 7.80 -5.03
CA SER A 133 -6.38 7.79 -3.87
C SER A 133 -6.50 6.36 -3.34
N ARG A 134 -6.50 6.22 -2.02
CA ARG A 134 -6.67 4.94 -1.32
C ARG A 134 -7.98 4.96 -0.57
N ARG A 135 -8.83 3.95 -0.79
CA ARG A 135 -10.19 3.89 -0.28
C ARG A 135 -10.43 2.57 0.43
N TYR A 136 -11.22 2.58 1.48
CA TYR A 136 -11.78 1.40 2.13
C TYR A 136 -13.29 1.37 1.92
N ASP A 137 -13.92 0.23 2.22
CA ASP A 137 -15.37 0.03 2.10
C ASP A 137 -15.94 0.37 0.70
N SER A 138 -15.10 0.26 -0.34
CA SER A 138 -15.53 0.44 -1.73
C SER A 138 -16.50 -0.66 -2.14
N THR A 139 -17.34 -0.39 -3.13
CA THR A 139 -18.32 -1.32 -3.64
C THR A 139 -18.01 -1.72 -5.10
N VAL A 140 -18.60 -2.80 -5.57
CA VAL A 140 -18.50 -3.21 -6.99
C VAL A 140 -19.07 -2.15 -7.94
N ASN A 141 -20.06 -1.37 -7.48
CA ASN A 141 -20.59 -0.22 -8.25
C ASN A 141 -19.57 0.92 -8.32
N ASP A 142 -18.78 1.14 -7.25
CA ASP A 142 -17.67 2.11 -7.31
C ASP A 142 -16.61 1.68 -8.32
N ILE A 143 -16.27 0.38 -8.36
CA ILE A 143 -15.36 -0.18 -9.36
C ILE A 143 -15.87 0.13 -10.78
N ALA A 144 -17.14 -0.19 -11.07
CA ALA A 144 -17.72 0.04 -12.39
C ALA A 144 -17.64 1.53 -12.77
N ARG A 145 -18.12 2.42 -11.89
CA ARG A 145 -18.13 3.88 -12.10
C ARG A 145 -16.71 4.44 -12.30
N LEU A 146 -15.73 3.97 -11.53
CA LEU A 146 -14.35 4.44 -11.61
C LEU A 146 -13.67 3.98 -12.91
N LEU A 147 -13.89 2.74 -13.35
CA LEU A 147 -13.39 2.24 -14.63
C LEU A 147 -14.03 2.99 -15.81
N GLU A 148 -15.35 3.24 -15.77
CA GLU A 148 -16.05 4.05 -16.77
C GLU A 148 -15.50 5.47 -16.86
N SER A 149 -15.02 6.03 -15.74
CA SER A 149 -14.34 7.33 -15.70
C SER A 149 -12.87 7.27 -16.16
N GLY A 150 -12.40 6.12 -16.63
CA GLY A 150 -11.04 5.92 -17.16
C GLY A 150 -9.95 5.77 -16.12
N ASN A 151 -10.30 5.57 -14.85
CA ASN A 151 -9.31 5.30 -13.82
C ASN A 151 -8.77 3.86 -13.91
N GLN A 152 -7.55 3.66 -13.39
CA GLN A 152 -6.95 2.36 -13.15
C GLN A 152 -7.10 1.99 -11.67
N LEU A 153 -7.32 0.71 -11.41
CA LEU A 153 -7.69 0.24 -10.07
C LEU A 153 -6.82 -0.95 -9.64
N ILE A 154 -6.35 -0.92 -8.38
CA ILE A 154 -5.71 -2.07 -7.74
C ILE A 154 -6.51 -2.42 -6.48
N ALA A 155 -6.91 -3.68 -6.34
CA ALA A 155 -7.56 -4.21 -5.16
C ALA A 155 -6.63 -5.17 -4.40
N VAL A 156 -6.80 -5.24 -3.08
CA VAL A 156 -6.08 -6.21 -2.25
C VAL A 156 -7.09 -7.26 -1.75
N ILE A 157 -6.77 -8.50 -1.95
CA ILE A 157 -7.68 -9.63 -1.76
C ILE A 157 -7.04 -10.76 -0.96
N ASN A 158 -7.85 -11.75 -0.59
CA ASN A 158 -7.36 -13.07 -0.21
C ASN A 158 -7.42 -14.00 -1.43
N ASN A 159 -6.26 -14.39 -1.97
CA ASN A 159 -6.21 -15.14 -3.23
C ASN A 159 -6.82 -16.54 -3.11
N ALA A 160 -6.66 -17.24 -1.99
CA ALA A 160 -7.24 -18.58 -1.79
C ALA A 160 -8.77 -18.55 -1.84
N LEU A 161 -9.40 -17.46 -1.37
CA LEU A 161 -10.86 -17.28 -1.49
C LEU A 161 -11.28 -16.91 -2.91
N LEU A 162 -10.45 -16.19 -3.67
CA LEU A 162 -10.73 -15.88 -5.07
C LEU A 162 -10.72 -17.13 -5.92
N THR A 163 -9.69 -18.00 -5.76
CA THR A 163 -9.49 -19.23 -6.54
C THR A 163 -10.30 -20.42 -6.01
N GLN A 164 -10.89 -20.29 -4.82
CA GLN A 164 -11.64 -21.36 -4.13
C GLN A 164 -10.79 -22.60 -3.79
N GLU A 165 -9.46 -22.43 -3.68
CA GLU A 165 -8.53 -23.52 -3.38
C GLU A 165 -8.61 -23.96 -1.93
N ASP A 166 -8.84 -23.04 -1.00
CA ASP A 166 -8.99 -23.33 0.43
C ASP A 166 -9.97 -22.35 1.10
N PRO A 167 -11.23 -22.80 1.36
CA PRO A 167 -12.21 -21.96 2.05
C PRO A 167 -11.86 -21.66 3.52
N GLU A 168 -10.97 -22.43 4.14
CA GLU A 168 -10.49 -22.25 5.54
C GLU A 168 -9.14 -21.56 5.62
N ALA A 169 -8.54 -21.20 4.48
CA ALA A 169 -7.29 -20.47 4.43
C ALA A 169 -7.35 -19.17 5.25
N SER A 170 -6.18 -18.67 5.63
CA SER A 170 -5.98 -17.42 6.37
C SER A 170 -7.04 -16.37 6.07
N THR A 171 -7.65 -15.79 7.08
CA THR A 171 -8.66 -14.71 6.93
C THR A 171 -8.08 -13.38 6.50
N GLN A 172 -6.76 -13.27 6.41
CA GLN A 172 -6.06 -12.04 6.09
C GLN A 172 -5.92 -11.81 4.57
N PRO A 173 -5.93 -10.55 4.11
CA PRO A 173 -5.57 -10.23 2.74
C PRO A 173 -4.08 -10.53 2.52
N ASN A 174 -3.74 -11.08 1.37
CA ASN A 174 -2.38 -11.53 1.07
C ASN A 174 -1.95 -11.32 -0.37
N HIS A 175 -2.77 -10.66 -1.19
CA HIS A 175 -2.50 -10.57 -2.62
C HIS A 175 -3.10 -9.31 -3.25
N ALA A 176 -2.36 -8.66 -4.13
CA ALA A 176 -2.83 -7.54 -4.95
C ALA A 176 -3.21 -8.02 -6.36
N VAL A 177 -4.25 -7.41 -6.91
CA VAL A 177 -4.70 -7.62 -8.29
C VAL A 177 -5.08 -6.28 -8.92
N ALA A 178 -4.78 -6.06 -10.21
CA ALA A 178 -5.28 -4.90 -10.92
C ALA A 178 -6.60 -5.24 -11.63
N ILE A 179 -7.57 -4.33 -11.59
CA ILE A 179 -8.90 -4.55 -12.15
C ILE A 179 -8.93 -3.97 -13.57
N SER A 180 -9.12 -4.85 -14.56
CA SER A 180 -9.17 -4.46 -15.97
C SER A 180 -10.58 -4.07 -16.41
N SER A 181 -11.60 -4.87 -16.04
CA SER A 181 -12.99 -4.59 -16.39
C SER A 181 -13.96 -5.28 -15.43
N ILE A 182 -15.20 -4.81 -15.41
CA ILE A 182 -16.32 -5.43 -14.68
C ILE A 182 -17.57 -5.40 -15.53
N ASP A 183 -18.31 -6.49 -15.51
CA ASP A 183 -19.63 -6.65 -16.15
C ASP A 183 -20.65 -7.02 -15.06
N LEU A 184 -21.40 -6.03 -14.59
CA LEU A 184 -22.38 -6.21 -13.52
C LEU A 184 -23.57 -7.06 -13.97
N GLU A 185 -23.93 -7.04 -15.26
CA GLU A 185 -25.06 -7.81 -15.79
C GLU A 185 -24.72 -9.31 -15.85
N LYS A 186 -23.49 -9.65 -16.26
CA LYS A 186 -23.01 -11.05 -16.27
C LYS A 186 -22.53 -11.51 -14.90
N GLY A 187 -22.27 -10.60 -13.97
CA GLY A 187 -21.66 -10.91 -12.67
C GLY A 187 -20.21 -11.33 -12.78
N GLU A 188 -19.45 -10.70 -13.70
CA GLU A 188 -18.08 -11.05 -14.03
C GLU A 188 -17.13 -9.86 -13.81
N ILE A 189 -15.91 -10.14 -13.35
CA ILE A 189 -14.83 -9.19 -13.19
C ILE A 189 -13.55 -9.76 -13.80
N THR A 190 -12.85 -8.98 -14.60
CA THR A 190 -11.58 -9.38 -15.24
C THR A 190 -10.42 -8.69 -14.53
N LEU A 191 -9.45 -9.48 -14.11
CA LEU A 191 -8.32 -9.06 -13.30
C LEU A 191 -6.99 -9.37 -14.00
N PHE A 192 -6.03 -8.47 -13.87
CA PHE A 192 -4.63 -8.84 -13.92
C PHE A 192 -4.29 -9.46 -12.56
N ASN A 193 -3.99 -10.75 -12.57
CA ASN A 193 -3.62 -11.50 -11.38
C ASN A 193 -2.20 -12.05 -11.58
N PRO A 194 -1.18 -11.53 -10.86
CA PRO A 194 0.21 -11.97 -11.01
C PRO A 194 0.44 -13.47 -10.82
N TYR A 195 -0.50 -14.18 -10.17
CA TYR A 195 -0.36 -15.61 -9.91
C TYR A 195 -0.93 -16.50 -11.01
N THR A 196 -1.53 -15.92 -12.06
CA THR A 196 -2.05 -16.68 -13.20
C THR A 196 -1.08 -16.65 -14.37
N GLU A 197 -1.15 -17.69 -15.24
CA GLU A 197 -0.34 -17.72 -16.46
C GLU A 197 -0.88 -16.77 -17.54
N GLU A 198 -2.20 -16.53 -17.51
CA GLU A 198 -2.87 -15.61 -18.42
C GLU A 198 -2.73 -14.19 -17.88
N GLU A 199 -2.43 -13.23 -18.74
CA GLU A 199 -2.30 -11.83 -18.35
C GLU A 199 -3.59 -11.27 -17.73
N LEU A 200 -4.75 -11.68 -18.25
CA LEU A 200 -6.06 -11.31 -17.74
C LEU A 200 -6.91 -12.55 -17.52
N THR A 201 -7.48 -12.67 -16.34
CA THR A 201 -8.36 -13.78 -15.96
C THR A 201 -9.69 -13.25 -15.45
N THR A 202 -10.79 -13.87 -15.90
CA THR A 202 -12.16 -13.49 -15.50
C THR A 202 -12.66 -14.36 -14.36
N TYR A 203 -13.21 -13.71 -13.34
CA TYR A 203 -13.77 -14.32 -12.14
C TYR A 203 -15.23 -13.89 -11.94
N ARG A 204 -15.96 -14.67 -11.12
CA ARG A 204 -17.28 -14.25 -10.62
C ARG A 204 -17.13 -13.11 -9.62
N ILE A 205 -18.00 -12.09 -9.74
CA ILE A 205 -18.02 -10.96 -8.79
C ILE A 205 -18.20 -11.44 -7.35
N ASP A 206 -19.04 -12.45 -7.11
CA ASP A 206 -19.28 -13.00 -5.76
C ASP A 206 -18.01 -13.59 -5.13
N SER A 207 -17.16 -14.26 -5.93
CA SER A 207 -15.89 -14.82 -5.46
C SER A 207 -14.89 -13.71 -5.19
N PHE A 208 -14.79 -12.72 -6.08
CA PHE A 208 -13.96 -11.54 -5.90
C PHE A 208 -14.38 -10.77 -4.65
N GLN A 209 -15.66 -10.49 -4.45
CA GLN A 209 -16.15 -9.73 -3.31
C GLN A 209 -15.80 -10.39 -1.98
N ARG A 210 -16.03 -11.71 -1.83
CA ARG A 210 -15.64 -12.45 -0.62
C ARG A 210 -14.14 -12.38 -0.33
N ALA A 211 -13.31 -12.43 -1.37
CA ALA A 211 -11.87 -12.30 -1.26
C ALA A 211 -11.45 -10.86 -0.89
N TRP A 212 -12.14 -9.87 -1.46
CA TRP A 212 -11.86 -8.45 -1.30
C TRP A 212 -12.29 -7.90 0.07
N GLU A 213 -13.37 -8.42 0.64
CA GLU A 213 -13.83 -8.07 2.00
C GLU A 213 -12.76 -8.29 3.08
N LYS A 214 -11.78 -9.18 2.83
CA LYS A 214 -10.68 -9.45 3.77
C LYS A 214 -9.73 -8.26 3.95
N SER A 215 -9.70 -7.33 3.01
CA SER A 215 -8.98 -6.06 3.11
C SER A 215 -9.89 -4.86 3.45
N HIS A 216 -11.11 -5.09 3.94
CA HIS A 216 -12.15 -4.07 4.06
C HIS A 216 -12.43 -3.38 2.72
N CYS A 217 -12.52 -4.16 1.65
CA CYS A 217 -12.75 -3.66 0.29
C CYS A 217 -11.79 -2.54 -0.11
N TYR A 218 -10.50 -2.73 0.23
CA TYR A 218 -9.44 -1.76 -0.05
C TYR A 218 -9.22 -1.60 -1.56
N LEU A 219 -9.18 -0.35 -2.03
CA LEU A 219 -9.04 0.00 -3.42
C LEU A 219 -8.05 1.16 -3.59
N VAL A 220 -7.07 0.97 -4.44
CA VAL A 220 -6.21 2.04 -4.96
C VAL A 220 -6.79 2.50 -6.29
N VAL A 221 -7.03 3.81 -6.40
CA VAL A 221 -7.57 4.48 -7.58
C VAL A 221 -6.52 5.43 -8.12
N THR A 222 -6.19 5.35 -9.39
CA THR A 222 -5.18 6.20 -10.00
C THR A 222 -5.53 6.60 -11.44
N ASN A 223 -4.98 7.74 -11.88
CA ASN A 223 -4.96 8.18 -13.26
C ASN A 223 -3.82 9.18 -13.45
N THR A 224 -3.57 9.59 -14.70
CA THR A 224 -2.70 10.75 -14.97
C THR A 224 -3.26 11.99 -14.24
N THR A 225 -2.37 12.86 -13.79
CA THR A 225 -2.76 13.98 -12.90
C THR A 225 -3.79 14.92 -13.55
N ASP A 226 -3.76 15.08 -14.87
CA ASP A 226 -4.69 15.89 -15.65
C ASP A 226 -6.11 15.28 -15.78
N LYS A 227 -6.24 13.98 -15.61
CA LYS A 227 -7.52 13.24 -15.70
C LYS A 227 -8.06 12.81 -14.35
N PHE A 228 -7.23 12.83 -13.30
CA PHE A 228 -7.64 12.39 -11.98
C PHE A 228 -8.53 13.41 -11.30
N VAL A 229 -9.74 13.00 -10.98
CA VAL A 229 -10.68 13.81 -10.17
C VAL A 229 -10.68 13.27 -8.75
N TYR A 230 -10.21 14.09 -7.81
CA TYR A 230 -10.23 13.73 -6.40
C TYR A 230 -11.66 13.82 -5.86
N GLU A 231 -12.18 12.70 -5.39
CA GLU A 231 -13.42 12.59 -4.63
C GLU A 231 -13.07 12.16 -3.20
N PRO A 232 -13.42 12.93 -2.16
CA PRO A 232 -13.29 12.49 -0.77
C PRO A 232 -14.11 11.21 -0.56
N TYR A 233 -13.47 10.20 0.00
CA TYR A 233 -14.10 8.91 0.26
C TYR A 233 -13.77 8.46 1.70
N PRO A 234 -14.40 9.07 2.72
CA PRO A 234 -14.16 8.69 4.11
C PRO A 234 -14.70 7.29 4.36
N ILE A 235 -13.98 6.53 5.19
CA ILE A 235 -14.42 5.21 5.64
C ILE A 235 -15.71 5.37 6.45
N ARG A 236 -16.72 4.54 6.17
CA ARG A 236 -17.95 4.51 6.95
C ARG A 236 -17.72 3.84 8.30
N LEU A 237 -17.98 4.58 9.38
CA LEU A 237 -17.73 4.17 10.76
C LEU A 237 -19.00 4.19 11.62
N ASP A 238 -20.18 4.28 10.98
CA ASP A 238 -21.49 4.38 11.67
C ASP A 238 -21.84 3.09 12.44
N ASP A 239 -21.34 1.94 11.93
CA ASP A 239 -21.49 0.61 12.51
C ASP A 239 -20.51 0.31 13.65
N VAL A 240 -19.53 1.20 13.89
CA VAL A 240 -18.50 1.00 14.92
C VAL A 240 -18.91 1.67 16.23
N VAL A 241 -19.15 0.84 17.24
CA VAL A 241 -19.41 1.28 18.62
C VAL A 241 -18.11 1.25 19.40
N LEU A 242 -17.76 2.36 20.03
CA LEU A 242 -16.61 2.46 20.94
C LEU A 242 -17.01 2.03 22.36
N ASP A 243 -16.06 1.43 23.07
CA ASP A 243 -16.21 1.15 24.49
C ASP A 243 -16.17 2.46 25.28
N GLU A 244 -16.83 2.51 26.46
CA GLU A 244 -16.93 3.73 27.27
C GLU A 244 -15.55 4.34 27.59
N ASP A 245 -14.57 3.52 27.93
CA ASP A 245 -13.19 3.94 28.21
C ASP A 245 -12.54 4.69 27.05
N LEU A 246 -12.87 4.32 25.81
CA LEU A 246 -12.35 4.98 24.59
C LEU A 246 -13.09 6.29 24.31
N THR A 247 -14.37 6.36 24.67
CA THR A 247 -15.16 7.59 24.55
C THR A 247 -14.63 8.67 25.49
N GLU A 248 -14.16 8.31 26.69
CA GLU A 248 -13.51 9.25 27.63
C GLU A 248 -12.23 9.89 27.05
N LEU A 249 -11.55 9.22 26.13
CA LEU A 249 -10.34 9.76 25.48
C LEU A 249 -10.65 10.83 24.43
N GLN A 250 -11.88 10.93 23.96
CA GLN A 250 -12.26 11.84 22.87
C GLN A 250 -11.84 13.28 23.16
N GLU A 251 -12.18 13.78 24.36
CA GLU A 251 -11.89 15.16 24.75
C GLU A 251 -10.38 15.42 24.86
N ALA A 252 -9.65 14.48 25.49
CA ALA A 252 -8.20 14.60 25.61
C ALA A 252 -7.48 14.56 24.25
N ILE A 253 -7.97 13.76 23.30
CA ILE A 253 -7.41 13.71 21.94
C ILE A 253 -7.74 15.00 21.18
N ALA A 254 -8.97 15.51 21.30
CA ALA A 254 -9.41 16.75 20.66
C ALA A 254 -8.61 17.95 21.17
N GLU A 255 -8.45 18.09 22.49
CA GLU A 255 -7.63 19.15 23.07
C GLU A 255 -6.16 19.07 22.60
N ASN A 256 -5.56 17.86 22.62
CA ASN A 256 -4.20 17.69 22.16
C ASN A 256 -4.04 17.96 20.65
N ALA A 257 -5.04 17.65 19.83
CA ALA A 257 -5.02 17.96 18.39
C ALA A 257 -4.99 19.48 18.17
N HIS A 258 -5.81 20.23 18.91
CA HIS A 258 -5.79 21.69 18.91
C HIS A 258 -4.42 22.25 19.32
N GLU A 259 -3.83 21.74 20.41
CA GLU A 259 -2.53 22.18 20.89
C GLU A 259 -1.41 21.93 19.86
N ILE A 260 -1.44 20.78 19.18
CA ILE A 260 -0.50 20.48 18.09
C ILE A 260 -0.69 21.46 16.92
N TRP A 261 -1.94 21.71 16.53
CA TRP A 261 -2.26 22.68 15.47
C TRP A 261 -1.79 24.10 15.86
N ALA A 262 -2.11 24.56 17.07
CA ALA A 262 -1.74 25.88 17.57
C ALA A 262 -0.21 26.06 17.62
N LYS A 263 0.53 25.05 18.10
CA LYS A 263 1.98 25.02 18.10
C LYS A 263 2.54 25.17 16.68
N ALA A 264 2.07 24.36 15.73
CA ALA A 264 2.54 24.44 14.34
C ALA A 264 2.25 25.81 13.70
N ARG A 265 1.07 26.40 13.99
CA ARG A 265 0.70 27.74 13.54
C ARG A 265 1.62 28.81 14.16
N THR A 266 1.91 28.72 15.43
CA THR A 266 2.85 29.64 16.11
C THR A 266 4.25 29.60 15.46
N GLU A 267 4.75 28.41 15.15
CA GLU A 267 6.04 28.22 14.45
C GLU A 267 6.03 28.83 13.04
N GLN A 268 4.89 28.88 12.38
CA GLN A 268 4.68 29.55 11.09
C GLN A 268 4.48 31.09 11.22
N GLY A 269 4.47 31.60 12.44
CA GLY A 269 4.29 33.05 12.74
C GLY A 269 2.84 33.50 12.80
N TRP A 270 1.88 32.59 13.03
CA TRP A 270 0.49 32.94 13.29
C TRP A 270 0.29 33.37 14.73
N SER A 271 -0.67 34.25 14.95
CA SER A 271 -1.05 34.77 16.24
C SER A 271 -2.57 34.95 16.35
N TYR A 272 -3.04 35.23 17.55
CA TYR A 272 -4.43 35.57 17.77
C TYR A 272 -4.80 36.88 17.07
N GLY A 273 -5.96 36.88 16.42
CA GLY A 273 -6.65 38.05 15.90
C GLY A 273 -8.16 37.83 15.92
N PRO A 274 -8.98 38.90 16.06
CA PRO A 274 -10.44 38.76 16.19
C PRO A 274 -11.11 38.19 14.95
N GLU A 275 -10.45 38.25 13.80
CA GLU A 275 -10.88 37.71 12.52
C GLU A 275 -9.71 37.04 11.82
N ARG A 276 -9.99 36.06 10.98
CA ARG A 276 -8.97 35.39 10.19
C ARG A 276 -8.39 36.31 9.12
N ASN A 277 -7.10 36.49 9.14
CA ASN A 277 -6.33 37.28 8.18
C ASN A 277 -5.05 36.56 7.76
N ASP A 278 -5.06 35.96 6.56
CA ASP A 278 -3.95 35.17 6.07
C ASP A 278 -2.70 36.02 5.76
N GLN A 279 -2.88 37.32 5.40
CA GLN A 279 -1.74 38.22 5.14
C GLN A 279 -1.00 38.60 6.42
N LYS A 280 -1.72 38.81 7.51
CA LYS A 280 -1.16 39.11 8.83
C LYS A 280 -0.86 37.85 9.63
N LYS A 281 -1.31 36.69 9.18
CA LYS A 281 -1.27 35.42 9.89
C LYS A 281 -1.98 35.51 11.25
N GLU A 282 -3.19 36.00 11.25
CA GLU A 282 -4.04 36.13 12.45
C GLU A 282 -5.27 35.22 12.29
N THR A 283 -5.67 34.55 13.39
CA THR A 283 -6.92 33.79 13.46
C THR A 283 -7.51 33.80 14.87
N PRO A 284 -8.86 33.83 15.03
CA PRO A 284 -9.50 33.80 16.34
C PRO A 284 -9.30 32.49 17.10
N ASP A 285 -8.87 31.42 16.41
CA ASP A 285 -8.70 30.08 16.99
C ASP A 285 -7.37 29.91 17.71
N MET A 286 -6.47 30.89 17.66
CA MET A 286 -5.22 30.89 18.44
C MET A 286 -5.47 31.23 19.93
N VAL A 287 -6.27 30.39 20.58
CA VAL A 287 -6.66 30.48 22.00
C VAL A 287 -6.58 29.08 22.62
N PRO A 288 -6.51 28.97 23.97
CA PRO A 288 -6.62 27.66 24.62
C PRO A 288 -7.89 26.93 24.20
N TYR A 289 -7.83 25.60 24.09
CA TYR A 289 -8.95 24.77 23.64
C TYR A 289 -10.26 25.06 24.38
N CYS A 290 -10.21 25.28 25.70
CA CYS A 290 -11.41 25.62 26.50
C CYS A 290 -12.11 26.90 26.02
N ASN A 291 -11.42 27.83 25.38
CA ASN A 291 -11.93 29.11 24.90
C ASN A 291 -12.38 29.07 23.41
N LEU A 292 -12.19 27.94 22.73
CA LEU A 292 -12.68 27.76 21.37
C LEU A 292 -14.22 27.80 21.32
N PRO A 293 -14.81 28.30 20.23
CA PRO A 293 -16.22 28.09 19.93
C PRO A 293 -16.58 26.60 19.91
N GLU A 294 -17.79 26.23 20.32
CA GLU A 294 -18.23 24.83 20.32
C GLU A 294 -18.20 24.19 18.92
N SER A 295 -18.39 24.99 17.84
CA SER A 295 -18.24 24.51 16.46
C SER A 295 -16.83 23.97 16.15
N GLU A 296 -15.80 24.65 16.62
CA GLU A 296 -14.41 24.25 16.43
C GLU A 296 -14.07 23.03 17.30
N LYS A 297 -14.50 23.02 18.57
CA LYS A 297 -14.35 21.86 19.44
C LYS A 297 -15.07 20.63 18.89
N LEU A 298 -16.26 20.82 18.29
CA LEU A 298 -17.01 19.71 17.69
C LEU A 298 -16.23 19.06 16.55
N TYR A 299 -15.54 19.87 15.71
CA TYR A 299 -14.69 19.36 14.64
C TYR A 299 -13.54 18.50 15.17
N ASP A 300 -12.81 18.98 16.19
CA ASP A 300 -11.72 18.25 16.80
C ASP A 300 -12.20 16.96 17.49
N ARG A 301 -13.35 17.02 18.19
CA ARG A 301 -13.99 15.84 18.79
C ARG A 301 -14.41 14.80 17.77
N GLU A 302 -14.99 15.24 16.64
CA GLU A 302 -15.40 14.33 15.56
C GLU A 302 -14.17 13.65 14.96
N MET A 303 -13.09 14.39 14.69
CA MET A 303 -11.83 13.81 14.20
C MET A 303 -11.24 12.79 15.17
N ALA A 304 -11.28 13.07 16.48
CA ALA A 304 -10.86 12.14 17.53
C ALA A 304 -11.68 10.86 17.52
N MET A 305 -13.01 10.99 17.48
CA MET A 305 -13.96 9.87 17.45
C MET A 305 -13.79 9.01 16.20
N GLN A 306 -13.69 9.62 15.02
CA GLN A 306 -13.48 8.91 13.76
C GLN A 306 -12.15 8.15 13.77
N THR A 307 -11.09 8.74 14.35
CA THR A 307 -9.79 8.06 14.48
C THR A 307 -9.89 6.82 15.36
N LEU A 308 -10.54 6.89 16.52
CA LEU A 308 -10.72 5.75 17.42
C LEU A 308 -11.58 4.65 16.79
N LYS A 309 -12.66 5.02 16.13
CA LYS A 309 -13.51 4.09 15.37
C LYS A 309 -12.75 3.39 14.26
N LEU A 310 -11.92 4.13 13.51
CA LEU A 310 -11.09 3.57 12.44
C LEU A 310 -10.11 2.53 12.98
N VAL A 311 -9.42 2.83 14.07
CA VAL A 311 -8.50 1.89 14.74
C VAL A 311 -9.23 0.58 15.07
N LYS A 312 -10.44 0.66 15.65
CA LYS A 312 -11.27 -0.52 15.99
C LYS A 312 -11.73 -1.26 14.73
N LYS A 313 -12.20 -0.56 13.69
CA LYS A 313 -12.66 -1.17 12.43
C LYS A 313 -11.55 -1.93 11.71
N LEU A 314 -10.33 -1.44 11.76
CA LEU A 314 -9.16 -2.09 11.17
C LEU A 314 -8.62 -3.27 12.01
N GLY A 315 -9.35 -3.69 13.07
CA GLY A 315 -9.02 -4.87 13.86
C GLY A 315 -7.98 -4.64 14.96
N PHE A 316 -7.62 -3.39 15.25
CA PHE A 316 -6.74 -3.08 16.37
C PHE A 316 -7.52 -2.97 17.68
N GLU A 317 -6.91 -3.39 18.78
CA GLU A 317 -7.44 -3.22 20.12
C GLU A 317 -6.68 -2.12 20.86
N VAL A 318 -7.43 -1.15 21.40
CA VAL A 318 -6.89 -0.15 22.31
C VAL A 318 -7.31 -0.53 23.73
N LYS A 319 -6.35 -0.81 24.62
CA LYS A 319 -6.60 -1.22 25.98
C LYS A 319 -5.92 -0.27 26.96
N ARG A 320 -6.67 0.14 28.00
CA ARG A 320 -6.09 0.87 29.14
C ARG A 320 -5.10 -0.05 29.86
N ARG A 321 -3.87 0.42 30.07
CA ARG A 321 -2.92 -0.32 30.91
C ARG A 321 -3.47 -0.36 32.34
N LYS A 322 -3.57 -1.56 32.93
CA LYS A 322 -3.79 -1.67 34.37
C LYS A 322 -2.58 -1.07 35.09
N GLN A 323 -2.82 -0.03 35.88
CA GLN A 323 -1.81 0.54 36.78
C GLN A 323 -1.48 -0.44 37.87
#